data_0a3dfcfe6c47dc1e73c990d025f9ec96
#
_entry.id   0a3dfcfe6c47dc1e73c990d025f9ec96
#
_cell.length_a   1.000
_cell.length_b   1.000
_cell.length_c   1.000
_cell.angle_alpha   90.00
_cell.angle_beta   90.00
_cell.angle_gamma   90.00
#
_symmetry.space_group_name_H-M   'P 1'
#
loop_
_entity.id
_entity.type
_entity.pdbx_description
1 polymer ?
#
loop_
_entity_poly.entity_id
_entity_poly.type
_entity_poly.pdbx_seq_one_letter_code
_entity_poly.pdbx_strand_id
1 'polypeptide(L)'
;MDNHITISLKDNQSYDKAYSLVYDDEATDEKEIPESYWEDIKQVSDLNQIKGSNIITIPSQSRNKNKEIFSRVNDKLFTYNWVGVLSCRSKGEESEDNYRIEIRSRFDKDDKQYFLLYLLCSVCGINVFDLSVNSESESDYTAIMVLLFLMKLMEAYEDGIYKEYVRKRYNEYDFKGVMDINRHIKINNPFLGKTAYSTREYSYDNDILCLIRQTLDYTKDYFPDILKGYLSNNVILNEIIDAIENATPSYRMNVNYSDSMKCRKEITHPMYQKYEDVRKLALMILQESGQNVFDDKEEDTFGILIDISWLWEEFIAVKLLNEYSYEHLLTDNSKGSLQWADKEYWYPDYIEKGKSDSKRNVFDAKYKFWDWNKGADIHQLLSYLFLTGGDTCGIIYPSQEEHCVFSFKKINSFSSFYKANPTIYKLPLFIPSSEYDDYGEYYKKINISIQ
;
A
#
# COMPACT_ATOMS: atom_id res chain seq x y z
N MET A 1 -17.41 -25.23 4.26
CA MET A 1 -17.52 -23.78 4.37
C MET A 1 -16.56 -23.42 5.48
N ASP A 2 -15.41 -22.90 5.13
CA ASP A 2 -14.42 -22.52 6.13
C ASP A 2 -14.90 -21.21 6.75
N ASN A 3 -15.19 -21.22 8.05
CA ASN A 3 -15.60 -20.03 8.79
C ASN A 3 -14.41 -19.09 8.87
N HIS A 4 -14.35 -18.09 7.99
CA HIS A 4 -13.34 -17.04 8.07
C HIS A 4 -13.78 -16.00 9.10
N ILE A 5 -12.98 -15.84 10.14
CA ILE A 5 -13.22 -14.84 11.17
C ILE A 5 -12.53 -13.54 10.73
N THR A 6 -13.30 -12.45 10.60
CA THR A 6 -12.76 -11.12 10.30
C THR A 6 -12.83 -10.22 11.52
N ILE A 7 -11.68 -9.65 11.92
CA ILE A 7 -11.54 -8.68 13.00
C ILE A 7 -11.44 -7.29 12.37
N SER A 8 -12.48 -6.48 12.52
CA SER A 8 -12.55 -5.13 11.95
C SER A 8 -12.14 -4.08 12.97
N LEU A 9 -11.09 -3.31 12.66
CA LEU A 9 -10.52 -2.27 13.51
C LEU A 9 -10.43 -0.95 12.72
N LYS A 10 -10.30 0.18 13.41
CA LYS A 10 -9.93 1.48 12.83
C LYS A 10 -8.56 1.92 13.32
N ASP A 11 -7.85 2.68 12.49
CA ASP A 11 -6.55 3.21 12.84
C ASP A 11 -6.63 4.19 14.02
N ASN A 12 -5.59 4.24 14.82
CA ASN A 12 -5.39 5.16 15.95
C ASN A 12 -6.59 5.24 16.92
N GLN A 13 -7.16 4.08 17.23
CA GLN A 13 -8.27 3.90 18.17
C GLN A 13 -7.85 3.01 19.34
N SER A 14 -8.65 3.04 20.39
CA SER A 14 -8.51 2.13 21.53
C SER A 14 -9.78 1.31 21.70
N TYR A 15 -9.61 0.01 21.87
CA TYR A 15 -10.68 -0.95 22.01
C TYR A 15 -10.62 -1.60 23.38
N ASP A 16 -11.76 -1.64 24.09
CA ASP A 16 -11.94 -2.47 25.26
C ASP A 16 -12.13 -3.94 24.83
N LYS A 17 -12.38 -4.87 25.75
CA LYS A 17 -12.45 -6.32 25.45
C LYS A 17 -13.52 -6.76 24.44
N ALA A 18 -14.52 -5.94 24.15
CA ALA A 18 -15.56 -6.24 23.16
C ALA A 18 -15.15 -5.72 21.77
N TYR A 19 -15.12 -6.59 20.79
CA TYR A 19 -14.76 -6.26 19.40
C TYR A 19 -15.85 -6.76 18.46
N SER A 20 -16.07 -6.01 17.37
CA SER A 20 -16.94 -6.49 16.29
C SER A 20 -16.23 -7.62 15.57
N LEU A 21 -16.66 -8.84 15.77
CA LEU A 21 -16.33 -9.98 14.93
C LEU A 21 -17.39 -10.09 13.86
N VAL A 22 -17.01 -9.87 12.62
CA VAL A 22 -17.89 -10.17 11.49
C VAL A 22 -17.66 -11.63 11.11
N TYR A 23 -18.63 -12.48 11.38
CA TYR A 23 -18.69 -13.81 10.80
C TYR A 23 -19.36 -13.71 9.43
N ASP A 24 -18.91 -14.55 8.49
CA ASP A 24 -19.42 -14.68 7.13
C ASP A 24 -20.87 -14.19 6.93
N ASP A 25 -21.03 -13.22 6.08
CA ASP A 25 -22.16 -12.70 5.31
C ASP A 25 -23.50 -12.33 6.01
N GLU A 26 -23.85 -12.75 7.21
CA GLU A 26 -25.20 -12.47 7.72
C GLU A 26 -25.34 -12.05 9.20
N ALA A 27 -24.31 -12.00 10.01
CA ALA A 27 -24.48 -11.65 11.42
C ALA A 27 -23.32 -10.80 11.97
N THR A 28 -23.56 -9.50 12.12
CA THR A 28 -22.75 -8.60 12.96
C THR A 28 -23.08 -8.86 14.43
N ASP A 29 -22.42 -9.82 15.04
CA ASP A 29 -22.46 -10.01 16.49
C ASP A 29 -21.17 -9.43 17.08
N GLU A 30 -21.29 -8.44 17.97
CA GLU A 30 -20.18 -8.03 18.83
C GLU A 30 -19.84 -9.18 19.77
N LYS A 31 -18.72 -9.85 19.50
CA LYS A 31 -18.21 -10.92 20.33
C LYS A 31 -16.84 -10.56 20.89
N GLU A 32 -16.56 -11.06 22.06
CA GLU A 32 -15.22 -10.96 22.66
C GLU A 32 -14.23 -11.80 21.83
N ILE A 33 -13.08 -11.22 21.43
CA ILE A 33 -12.03 -11.96 20.73
C ILE A 33 -11.51 -13.05 21.67
N PRO A 34 -11.48 -14.31 21.24
CA PRO A 34 -10.93 -15.41 22.02
C PRO A 34 -9.47 -15.15 22.43
N GLU A 35 -9.07 -15.58 23.64
CA GLU A 35 -7.70 -15.35 24.16
C GLU A 35 -6.61 -15.93 23.23
N SER A 36 -6.90 -17.01 22.50
CA SER A 36 -6.01 -17.60 21.49
C SER A 36 -5.62 -16.60 20.39
N TYR A 37 -6.56 -15.83 19.88
CA TYR A 37 -6.29 -14.82 18.83
C TYR A 37 -5.48 -13.63 19.35
N TRP A 38 -5.57 -13.34 20.66
CA TRP A 38 -4.76 -12.27 21.26
C TRP A 38 -3.26 -12.57 21.23
N GLU A 39 -2.86 -13.79 21.47
CA GLU A 39 -1.46 -14.20 21.38
C GLU A 39 -0.96 -14.12 19.93
N ASP A 40 -1.83 -14.44 18.97
CA ASP A 40 -1.50 -14.34 17.54
C ASP A 40 -1.41 -12.86 17.08
N ILE A 41 -2.35 -12.00 17.48
CA ILE A 41 -2.29 -10.54 17.23
C ILE A 41 -1.01 -9.94 17.82
N LYS A 42 -0.56 -10.41 18.98
CA LYS A 42 0.67 -9.95 19.61
C LYS A 42 1.92 -10.28 18.79
N GLN A 43 1.92 -11.42 18.05
CA GLN A 43 3.02 -11.76 17.15
C GLN A 43 3.12 -10.84 15.95
N VAL A 44 2.02 -10.26 15.48
CA VAL A 44 1.97 -9.29 14.37
C VAL A 44 1.95 -7.83 14.83
N SER A 45 2.18 -7.57 16.11
CA SER A 45 2.09 -6.21 16.70
C SER A 45 3.20 -5.26 16.26
N ASP A 46 4.35 -5.76 15.88
CA ASP A 46 5.52 -4.95 15.50
C ASP A 46 6.11 -5.44 14.16
N LEU A 47 6.26 -4.52 13.21
CA LEU A 47 6.89 -4.79 11.91
C LEU A 47 8.29 -5.41 12.00
N ASN A 48 9.04 -5.17 13.08
CA ASN A 48 10.34 -5.81 13.26
C ASN A 48 10.23 -7.30 13.60
N GLN A 49 9.13 -7.73 14.20
CA GLN A 49 8.87 -9.13 14.54
C GLN A 49 8.40 -9.93 13.33
N ILE A 50 7.83 -9.24 12.34
CA ILE A 50 7.27 -9.80 11.12
C ILE A 50 8.34 -9.92 10.00
N LYS A 51 9.61 -9.76 10.31
CA LYS A 51 10.70 -9.89 9.33
C LYS A 51 10.70 -11.29 8.71
N GLY A 52 10.58 -11.32 7.37
CA GLY A 52 10.48 -12.56 6.59
C GLY A 52 9.05 -12.99 6.29
N SER A 53 8.02 -12.26 6.75
CA SER A 53 6.64 -12.48 6.36
C SER A 53 6.32 -11.91 4.97
N ASN A 54 5.27 -12.41 4.35
CA ASN A 54 4.72 -11.86 3.10
C ASN A 54 3.90 -10.58 3.32
N ILE A 55 4.28 -9.74 4.29
CA ILE A 55 3.64 -8.45 4.53
C ILE A 55 4.34 -7.36 3.73
N ILE A 56 3.54 -6.61 2.98
CA ILE A 56 3.97 -5.43 2.25
C ILE A 56 3.62 -4.20 3.06
N THR A 57 4.59 -3.30 3.25
CA THR A 57 4.37 -2.02 3.92
C THR A 57 4.60 -0.86 2.96
N ILE A 58 3.73 0.14 3.00
CA ILE A 58 3.82 1.34 2.20
C ILE A 58 3.79 2.57 3.13
N PRO A 59 4.83 3.42 3.14
CA PRO A 59 6.12 3.24 2.48
C PRO A 59 6.89 2.03 3.02
N SER A 60 7.95 1.64 2.32
CA SER A 60 8.79 0.51 2.76
C SER A 60 9.30 0.71 4.19
N GLN A 61 9.51 -0.37 4.93
CA GLN A 61 9.90 -0.36 6.36
C GLN A 61 11.13 0.52 6.67
N SER A 62 12.04 0.73 5.71
CA SER A 62 13.24 1.55 5.88
C SER A 62 12.93 3.04 6.09
N ARG A 63 11.79 3.53 5.59
CA ARG A 63 11.38 4.93 5.68
C ARG A 63 10.44 5.22 6.84
N ASN A 64 9.82 4.20 7.41
CA ASN A 64 8.84 4.38 8.47
C ASN A 64 9.48 4.39 9.85
N LYS A 65 9.21 5.44 10.62
CA LYS A 65 9.68 5.58 12.01
C LYS A 65 8.78 4.82 12.99
N ASN A 66 7.51 4.65 12.66
CA ASN A 66 6.54 3.97 13.52
C ASN A 66 6.41 2.51 13.09
N LYS A 67 6.89 1.60 13.90
CA LYS A 67 6.94 0.17 13.60
C LYS A 67 5.86 -0.63 14.31
N GLU A 68 5.19 -0.03 15.28
CA GLU A 68 4.11 -0.67 16.02
C GLU A 68 2.81 -0.60 15.21
N ILE A 69 2.19 -1.74 14.99
CA ILE A 69 0.88 -1.88 14.35
C ILE A 69 -0.20 -1.84 15.43
N PHE A 70 0.04 -2.60 16.51
CA PHE A 70 -0.83 -2.73 17.67
C PHE A 70 -0.03 -2.64 18.96
N SER A 71 -0.68 -2.20 20.04
CA SER A 71 -0.18 -2.43 21.39
C SER A 71 -1.31 -2.79 22.34
N ARG A 72 -1.00 -3.59 23.36
CA ARG A 72 -1.95 -3.94 24.41
C ARG A 72 -1.47 -3.35 25.74
N VAL A 73 -2.27 -2.47 26.31
CA VAL A 73 -1.97 -1.83 27.59
C VAL A 73 -3.21 -1.92 28.47
N ASN A 74 -3.10 -2.55 29.66
CA ASN A 74 -4.21 -2.69 30.61
C ASN A 74 -5.50 -3.25 30.02
N ASP A 75 -5.40 -4.37 29.31
CA ASP A 75 -6.51 -5.04 28.62
C ASP A 75 -7.20 -4.24 27.50
N LYS A 76 -6.60 -3.13 27.06
CA LYS A 76 -7.04 -2.37 25.90
C LYS A 76 -6.09 -2.62 24.72
N LEU A 77 -6.68 -2.81 23.54
CA LEU A 77 -5.95 -2.81 22.28
C LEU A 77 -5.88 -1.39 21.73
N PHE A 78 -4.69 -0.96 21.36
CA PHE A 78 -4.45 0.30 20.66
C PHE A 78 -3.98 -0.01 19.25
N THR A 79 -4.59 0.62 18.26
CA THR A 79 -4.12 0.65 16.88
C THR A 79 -3.34 1.93 16.62
N TYR A 80 -2.40 1.86 15.68
CA TYR A 80 -1.60 3.02 15.27
C TYR A 80 -1.98 3.49 13.85
N ASN A 81 -1.14 4.29 13.20
CA ASN A 81 -1.43 4.91 11.91
C ASN A 81 -1.34 3.94 10.70
N TRP A 82 -1.57 2.66 10.92
CA TRP A 82 -1.59 1.65 9.87
C TRP A 82 -3.00 1.32 9.46
N VAL A 83 -3.23 1.27 8.13
CA VAL A 83 -4.47 0.77 7.53
C VAL A 83 -4.14 -0.35 6.56
N GLY A 84 -5.05 -1.28 6.38
CA GLY A 84 -4.85 -2.41 5.47
C GLY A 84 -5.42 -3.71 5.98
N VAL A 85 -4.90 -4.82 5.47
CA VAL A 85 -5.39 -6.16 5.78
C VAL A 85 -4.23 -7.10 6.11
N LEU A 86 -4.43 -7.91 7.13
CA LEU A 86 -3.55 -9.00 7.52
C LEU A 86 -4.37 -10.28 7.57
N SER A 87 -3.95 -11.30 6.85
CA SER A 87 -4.48 -12.65 6.96
C SER A 87 -3.51 -13.48 7.78
N CYS A 88 -4.01 -14.07 8.84
CA CYS A 88 -3.22 -14.77 9.85
C CYS A 88 -3.75 -16.20 10.01
N ARG A 89 -2.85 -17.13 10.31
CA ARG A 89 -3.19 -18.50 10.69
C ARG A 89 -3.06 -18.64 12.19
N SER A 90 -4.12 -19.14 12.84
CA SER A 90 -4.06 -19.42 14.27
C SER A 90 -3.16 -20.63 14.55
N LYS A 91 -2.32 -20.50 15.57
CA LYS A 91 -1.45 -21.58 16.07
C LYS A 91 -2.05 -22.33 17.25
N GLY A 92 -3.35 -22.16 17.51
CA GLY A 92 -4.05 -22.84 18.60
C GLY A 92 -4.08 -24.36 18.43
N GLU A 93 -3.91 -25.12 19.54
CA GLU A 93 -3.89 -26.60 19.52
C GLU A 93 -5.21 -27.24 19.09
N GLU A 94 -6.34 -26.51 19.06
CA GLU A 94 -7.68 -27.05 18.83
C GLU A 94 -8.34 -26.63 17.50
N SER A 95 -7.82 -25.60 16.77
CA SER A 95 -8.36 -25.23 15.47
C SER A 95 -7.29 -24.59 14.57
N GLU A 96 -7.21 -25.09 13.33
CA GLU A 96 -6.44 -24.46 12.26
C GLU A 96 -7.28 -23.34 11.61
N ASP A 97 -7.92 -22.48 12.40
CA ASP A 97 -8.78 -21.43 11.87
C ASP A 97 -7.95 -20.28 11.31
N ASN A 98 -8.23 -19.89 10.09
CA ASN A 98 -7.67 -18.69 9.49
C ASN A 98 -8.51 -17.49 9.91
N TYR A 99 -7.88 -16.39 10.28
CA TYR A 99 -8.56 -15.15 10.60
C TYR A 99 -7.95 -13.98 9.84
N ARG A 100 -8.77 -12.98 9.63
CA ARG A 100 -8.40 -11.75 8.91
C ARG A 100 -8.50 -10.57 9.85
N ILE A 101 -7.49 -9.69 9.86
CA ILE A 101 -7.53 -8.42 10.57
C ILE A 101 -7.62 -7.31 9.52
N GLU A 102 -8.69 -6.54 9.56
CA GLU A 102 -8.88 -5.37 8.73
C GLU A 102 -8.75 -4.10 9.55
N ILE A 103 -7.81 -3.24 9.19
CA ILE A 103 -7.63 -1.95 9.82
C ILE A 103 -8.05 -0.88 8.81
N ARG A 104 -9.14 -0.19 9.13
CA ARG A 104 -9.74 0.83 8.26
C ARG A 104 -9.34 2.23 8.69
N SER A 105 -9.50 3.20 7.81
CA SER A 105 -9.34 4.61 8.15
C SER A 105 -10.40 5.01 9.20
N ARG A 106 -9.99 5.77 10.23
CA ARG A 106 -10.90 6.36 11.22
C ARG A 106 -11.90 7.33 10.62
N PHE A 107 -11.63 7.82 9.41
CA PHE A 107 -12.50 8.73 8.67
C PHE A 107 -13.49 8.01 7.75
N ASP A 108 -13.27 6.71 7.49
CA ASP A 108 -14.25 5.87 6.81
C ASP A 108 -15.35 5.45 7.80
N LYS A 109 -16.59 5.55 7.36
CA LYS A 109 -17.75 5.01 8.07
C LYS A 109 -18.14 3.68 7.42
N ASP A 110 -18.70 2.81 8.22
CA ASP A 110 -19.22 1.51 7.82
C ASP A 110 -18.17 0.61 7.15
N ASP A 111 -18.57 -0.32 6.31
CA ASP A 111 -17.70 -1.33 5.72
C ASP A 111 -16.95 -0.86 4.47
N LYS A 112 -17.21 0.37 4.02
CA LYS A 112 -16.64 0.95 2.80
C LYS A 112 -15.35 1.70 3.08
N GLN A 113 -14.32 1.51 2.23
CA GLN A 113 -13.02 2.15 2.34
C GLN A 113 -12.81 3.24 1.29
N TYR A 114 -13.83 4.02 1.05
CA TYR A 114 -13.84 5.02 -0.01
C TYR A 114 -12.80 6.12 0.18
N PHE A 115 -12.54 6.53 1.42
CA PHE A 115 -11.53 7.54 1.68
C PHE A 115 -10.11 7.03 1.42
N LEU A 116 -9.79 5.83 1.88
CA LEU A 116 -8.51 5.20 1.61
C LEU A 116 -8.29 5.02 0.09
N LEU A 117 -9.30 4.53 -0.61
CA LEU A 117 -9.27 4.37 -2.06
C LEU A 117 -9.07 5.72 -2.77
N TYR A 118 -9.75 6.77 -2.32
CA TYR A 118 -9.60 8.13 -2.86
C TYR A 118 -8.18 8.67 -2.69
N LEU A 119 -7.58 8.49 -1.51
CA LEU A 119 -6.20 8.92 -1.25
C LEU A 119 -5.22 8.19 -2.18
N LEU A 120 -5.33 6.86 -2.27
CA LEU A 120 -4.46 6.04 -3.12
C LEU A 120 -4.58 6.43 -4.59
N CYS A 121 -5.79 6.52 -5.12
CA CYS A 121 -6.02 6.92 -6.50
C CYS A 121 -5.43 8.30 -6.79
N SER A 122 -5.61 9.24 -5.87
CA SER A 122 -5.06 10.59 -6.02
C SER A 122 -3.54 10.61 -6.05
N VAL A 123 -2.88 9.86 -5.17
CA VAL A 123 -1.41 9.74 -5.11
C VAL A 123 -0.88 9.01 -6.35
N CYS A 124 -1.58 7.99 -6.82
CA CYS A 124 -1.22 7.26 -8.04
C CYS A 124 -1.52 8.04 -9.33
N GLY A 125 -2.14 9.23 -9.25
CA GLY A 125 -2.50 10.04 -10.41
C GLY A 125 -3.62 9.43 -11.26
N ILE A 126 -4.46 8.57 -10.68
CA ILE A 126 -5.56 7.90 -11.38
C ILE A 126 -6.81 8.76 -11.30
N ASN A 127 -7.41 8.99 -12.46
CA ASN A 127 -8.70 9.67 -12.53
C ASN A 127 -9.82 8.64 -12.41
N VAL A 128 -10.43 8.55 -11.23
CA VAL A 128 -11.32 7.44 -10.85
C VAL A 128 -12.80 7.77 -11.06
N PHE A 129 -13.13 8.65 -12.01
CA PHE A 129 -14.53 8.99 -12.32
C PHE A 129 -15.40 7.78 -12.72
N ASP A 130 -14.78 6.69 -13.16
CA ASP A 130 -15.43 5.52 -13.71
C ASP A 130 -15.21 4.23 -12.89
N LEU A 131 -14.76 4.32 -11.64
CA LEU A 131 -14.71 3.14 -10.78
C LEU A 131 -16.13 2.71 -10.40
N SER A 132 -16.74 1.89 -11.24
CA SER A 132 -17.81 1.02 -10.78
C SER A 132 -17.18 -0.10 -9.95
N VAL A 133 -16.93 0.15 -8.68
CA VAL A 133 -16.69 -0.93 -7.72
C VAL A 133 -18.03 -1.66 -7.63
N ASN A 134 -18.16 -2.74 -8.37
CA ASN A 134 -19.34 -3.59 -8.33
C ASN A 134 -19.40 -4.19 -6.91
N SER A 135 -20.28 -3.65 -6.10
CA SER A 135 -20.43 -3.92 -4.67
C SER A 135 -20.90 -5.33 -4.32
N GLU A 136 -21.01 -6.25 -5.29
CA GLU A 136 -21.63 -7.55 -5.06
C GLU A 136 -20.66 -8.74 -5.04
N SER A 137 -19.36 -8.61 -5.36
CA SER A 137 -18.50 -9.80 -5.47
C SER A 137 -17.03 -9.66 -5.11
N GLU A 138 -16.49 -8.46 -4.88
CA GLU A 138 -15.05 -8.31 -4.60
C GLU A 138 -14.80 -7.30 -3.50
N SER A 139 -13.93 -7.65 -2.55
CA SER A 139 -13.61 -6.80 -1.41
C SER A 139 -12.91 -5.52 -1.87
N ASP A 140 -13.22 -4.37 -1.22
CA ASP A 140 -12.54 -3.08 -1.43
C ASP A 140 -11.00 -3.22 -1.34
N TYR A 141 -10.52 -4.21 -0.59
CA TYR A 141 -9.10 -4.51 -0.45
C TYR A 141 -8.47 -5.08 -1.72
N THR A 142 -9.19 -5.89 -2.50
CA THR A 142 -8.66 -6.41 -3.77
C THR A 142 -8.45 -5.27 -4.76
N ALA A 143 -9.36 -4.29 -4.81
CA ALA A 143 -9.17 -3.09 -5.61
C ALA A 143 -7.92 -2.29 -5.18
N ILE A 144 -7.70 -2.15 -3.87
CA ILE A 144 -6.50 -1.51 -3.32
C ILE A 144 -5.23 -2.30 -3.70
N MET A 145 -5.26 -3.64 -3.59
CA MET A 145 -4.13 -4.49 -3.99
C MET A 145 -3.81 -4.35 -5.47
N VAL A 146 -4.83 -4.29 -6.33
CA VAL A 146 -4.65 -4.08 -7.78
C VAL A 146 -4.03 -2.71 -8.08
N LEU A 147 -4.50 -1.65 -7.42
CA LEU A 147 -3.89 -0.33 -7.54
C LEU A 147 -2.40 -0.33 -7.18
N LEU A 148 -2.06 -0.93 -6.05
CA LEU A 148 -0.70 -1.04 -5.56
C LEU A 148 0.17 -1.93 -6.46
N PHE A 149 -0.40 -3.01 -6.98
CA PHE A 149 0.28 -3.91 -7.92
C PHE A 149 0.71 -3.16 -9.19
N LEU A 150 -0.19 -2.39 -9.80
CA LEU A 150 0.13 -1.60 -11.00
C LEU A 150 1.18 -0.52 -10.70
N MET A 151 1.07 0.16 -9.56
CA MET A 151 2.07 1.14 -9.11
C MET A 151 3.44 0.49 -8.92
N LYS A 152 3.52 -0.62 -8.20
CA LYS A 152 4.78 -1.34 -7.93
C LYS A 152 5.37 -1.97 -9.19
N LEU A 153 4.54 -2.39 -10.13
CA LEU A 153 4.99 -2.91 -11.42
C LEU A 153 5.68 -1.82 -12.23
N MET A 154 5.13 -0.60 -12.26
CA MET A 154 5.78 0.53 -12.95
C MET A 154 7.13 0.89 -12.28
N GLU A 155 7.18 0.94 -10.93
CA GLU A 155 8.43 1.17 -10.20
C GLU A 155 9.48 0.08 -10.48
N ALA A 156 9.06 -1.18 -10.55
CA ALA A 156 9.97 -2.30 -10.80
C ALA A 156 10.50 -2.30 -12.24
N TYR A 157 9.68 -1.87 -13.19
CA TYR A 157 10.08 -1.80 -14.60
C TYR A 157 11.16 -0.75 -14.90
N GLU A 158 11.33 0.26 -14.04
CA GLU A 158 12.45 1.21 -14.15
C GLU A 158 13.82 0.50 -14.15
N ASP A 159 13.94 -0.63 -13.46
CA ASP A 159 15.15 -1.46 -13.41
C ASP A 159 15.20 -2.47 -14.58
N GLY A 160 14.22 -2.42 -15.50
CA GLY A 160 14.07 -3.30 -16.67
C GLY A 160 13.23 -4.55 -16.35
N ILE A 161 12.93 -5.34 -17.39
CA ILE A 161 12.13 -6.57 -17.27
C ILE A 161 12.89 -7.64 -16.48
N TYR A 162 12.18 -8.30 -15.56
CA TYR A 162 12.72 -9.37 -14.72
C TYR A 162 13.28 -10.54 -15.52
N LYS A 163 14.46 -10.99 -15.16
CA LYS A 163 15.13 -12.18 -15.71
C LYS A 163 15.60 -13.10 -14.63
N GLU A 164 15.51 -14.39 -14.90
CA GLU A 164 16.11 -15.40 -14.05
C GLU A 164 16.73 -16.55 -14.86
N TYR A 165 17.53 -17.37 -14.19
CA TYR A 165 18.07 -18.58 -14.78
C TYR A 165 17.02 -19.69 -14.81
N VAL A 166 16.52 -20.02 -16.01
CA VAL A 166 15.55 -21.07 -16.26
C VAL A 166 16.23 -22.29 -16.83
N ARG A 167 15.84 -23.48 -16.37
CA ARG A 167 16.28 -24.74 -16.94
C ARG A 167 15.42 -25.08 -18.15
N LYS A 168 16.00 -24.92 -19.38
CA LYS A 168 15.36 -25.32 -20.64
C LYS A 168 15.76 -26.72 -21.02
N ARG A 169 14.83 -27.48 -21.61
CA ARG A 169 15.01 -28.88 -22.03
C ARG A 169 14.95 -28.96 -23.57
N TYR A 170 15.98 -29.56 -24.14
CA TYR A 170 16.13 -29.71 -25.58
C TYR A 170 16.24 -31.18 -25.98
N ASN A 171 15.91 -31.51 -27.23
CA ASN A 171 16.18 -32.81 -27.89
C ASN A 171 16.61 -32.54 -29.32
N GLU A 172 17.90 -32.34 -29.50
CA GLU A 172 18.50 -31.86 -30.75
C GLU A 172 19.72 -32.66 -31.13
N TYR A 173 20.20 -32.49 -32.38
CA TYR A 173 21.42 -33.11 -32.85
C TYR A 173 22.66 -32.45 -32.25
N ASP A 174 22.60 -31.14 -32.00
CA ASP A 174 23.69 -30.38 -31.39
C ASP A 174 23.53 -30.37 -29.88
N PHE A 175 24.38 -31.12 -29.21
CA PHE A 175 24.40 -31.21 -27.76
C PHE A 175 25.12 -29.99 -27.13
N LYS A 176 24.42 -29.19 -26.31
CA LYS A 176 24.95 -27.93 -25.74
C LYS A 176 24.85 -27.81 -24.23
N GLY A 177 24.48 -28.84 -23.51
CA GLY A 177 24.20 -28.74 -22.07
C GLY A 177 24.48 -30.02 -21.31
N VAL A 178 23.73 -30.24 -20.23
CA VAL A 178 23.81 -31.45 -19.43
C VAL A 178 22.83 -32.50 -19.98
N MET A 179 23.35 -33.68 -20.32
CA MET A 179 22.53 -34.79 -20.82
C MET A 179 21.51 -35.23 -19.76
N ASP A 180 20.25 -35.31 -20.13
CA ASP A 180 19.18 -35.89 -19.34
C ASP A 180 19.03 -37.36 -19.73
N ILE A 181 19.80 -38.22 -19.07
CA ILE A 181 19.92 -39.65 -19.40
C ILE A 181 18.55 -40.33 -19.33
N ASN A 182 17.78 -40.08 -18.29
CA ASN A 182 16.48 -40.72 -18.12
C ASN A 182 15.50 -40.33 -19.25
N ARG A 183 15.49 -39.07 -19.61
CA ARG A 183 14.67 -38.58 -20.73
C ARG A 183 15.21 -39.04 -22.06
N HIS A 184 16.54 -39.03 -22.23
CA HIS A 184 17.18 -39.48 -23.45
C HIS A 184 16.82 -40.94 -23.83
N ILE A 185 16.88 -41.84 -22.81
CA ILE A 185 16.51 -43.27 -23.01
C ILE A 185 15.02 -43.41 -23.35
N LYS A 186 14.15 -42.57 -22.75
CA LYS A 186 12.70 -42.65 -23.00
C LYS A 186 12.28 -42.16 -24.36
N ILE A 187 12.89 -41.07 -24.88
CA ILE A 187 12.44 -40.43 -26.13
C ILE A 187 13.29 -40.70 -27.31
N ASN A 188 14.54 -41.18 -27.15
CA ASN A 188 15.49 -41.45 -28.20
C ASN A 188 15.81 -42.95 -28.32
N ASN A 189 14.81 -43.81 -28.16
CA ASN A 189 14.94 -45.24 -28.42
C ASN A 189 13.92 -45.66 -29.50
N PRO A 190 14.40 -46.04 -30.70
CA PRO A 190 15.80 -46.18 -31.11
C PRO A 190 16.55 -44.85 -31.27
N PHE A 191 17.86 -44.84 -31.06
CA PHE A 191 18.70 -43.65 -31.18
C PHE A 191 18.83 -43.22 -32.64
N LEU A 192 18.34 -42.01 -32.95
CA LEU A 192 18.37 -41.39 -34.30
C LEU A 192 19.30 -40.17 -34.33
N GLY A 193 20.28 -40.10 -33.45
CA GLY A 193 21.29 -39.02 -33.41
C GLY A 193 20.93 -37.81 -32.55
N LYS A 194 19.66 -37.68 -32.10
CA LYS A 194 19.27 -36.60 -31.20
C LYS A 194 19.61 -36.92 -29.75
N THR A 195 20.07 -35.90 -29.02
CA THR A 195 20.38 -36.02 -27.59
C THR A 195 19.43 -35.17 -26.75
N ALA A 196 18.83 -35.80 -25.75
CA ALA A 196 18.02 -35.06 -24.75
C ALA A 196 18.94 -34.43 -23.71
N TYR A 197 18.93 -33.13 -23.61
CA TYR A 197 19.76 -32.38 -22.68
C TYR A 197 19.01 -31.19 -22.08
N SER A 198 19.59 -30.56 -21.09
CA SER A 198 19.09 -29.32 -20.52
C SER A 198 20.21 -28.28 -20.37
N THR A 199 19.84 -27.05 -20.62
CA THR A 199 20.69 -25.87 -20.38
C THR A 199 20.10 -25.02 -19.29
N ARG A 200 20.93 -24.19 -18.68
CA ARG A 200 20.53 -23.13 -17.77
C ARG A 200 20.70 -21.80 -18.49
N GLU A 201 19.59 -21.16 -18.83
CA GLU A 201 19.56 -19.94 -19.63
C GLU A 201 19.00 -18.77 -18.84
N TYR A 202 19.61 -17.60 -18.98
CA TYR A 202 19.12 -16.36 -18.38
C TYR A 202 18.00 -15.82 -19.29
N SER A 203 16.74 -15.98 -18.84
CA SER A 203 15.56 -15.79 -19.68
C SER A 203 14.53 -14.86 -19.05
N TYR A 204 13.85 -14.08 -19.88
CA TYR A 204 12.63 -13.36 -19.52
C TYR A 204 11.43 -14.32 -19.37
N ASP A 205 11.40 -15.39 -20.19
CA ASP A 205 10.34 -16.37 -20.15
C ASP A 205 10.52 -17.28 -18.93
N ASN A 206 9.91 -16.86 -17.82
CA ASN A 206 10.02 -17.46 -16.50
C ASN A 206 8.71 -17.40 -15.73
N ASP A 207 8.60 -18.19 -14.65
CA ASP A 207 7.38 -18.36 -13.88
C ASP A 207 6.92 -17.04 -13.21
N ILE A 208 7.84 -16.18 -12.76
CA ILE A 208 7.53 -14.89 -12.13
C ILE A 208 6.85 -13.92 -13.11
N LEU A 209 7.41 -13.77 -14.34
CA LEU A 209 6.74 -12.94 -15.35
C LEU A 209 5.42 -13.54 -15.83
N CYS A 210 5.29 -14.87 -15.86
CA CYS A 210 4.01 -15.53 -16.13
C CYS A 210 2.99 -15.26 -15.04
N LEU A 211 3.39 -15.23 -13.76
CA LEU A 211 2.55 -14.85 -12.63
C LEU A 211 2.07 -13.39 -12.77
N ILE A 212 2.98 -12.47 -13.06
CA ILE A 212 2.66 -11.04 -13.27
C ILE A 212 1.67 -10.89 -14.43
N ARG A 213 1.89 -11.59 -15.56
CA ARG A 213 0.97 -11.60 -16.69
C ARG A 213 -0.41 -12.13 -16.30
N GLN A 214 -0.49 -13.23 -15.56
CA GLN A 214 -1.76 -13.78 -15.07
C GLN A 214 -2.51 -12.76 -14.21
N THR A 215 -1.80 -12.01 -13.37
CA THR A 215 -2.41 -10.94 -12.55
C THR A 215 -2.88 -9.76 -13.39
N LEU A 216 -2.16 -9.42 -14.47
CA LEU A 216 -2.61 -8.40 -15.43
C LEU A 216 -3.86 -8.84 -16.18
N ASP A 217 -3.94 -10.11 -16.62
CA ASP A 217 -5.13 -10.66 -17.25
C ASP A 217 -6.33 -10.63 -16.27
N TYR A 218 -6.11 -11.05 -15.03
CA TYR A 218 -7.11 -10.95 -13.96
C TYR A 218 -7.57 -9.50 -13.75
N THR A 219 -6.64 -8.56 -13.66
CA THR A 219 -6.95 -7.13 -13.52
C THR A 219 -7.79 -6.61 -14.69
N LYS A 220 -7.49 -7.05 -15.91
CA LYS A 220 -8.23 -6.67 -17.12
C LYS A 220 -9.68 -7.19 -17.12
N ASP A 221 -9.88 -8.38 -16.58
CA ASP A 221 -11.20 -9.03 -16.58
C ASP A 221 -12.09 -8.53 -15.43
N TYR A 222 -11.53 -8.32 -14.24
CA TYR A 222 -12.31 -8.01 -13.03
C TYR A 222 -12.22 -6.52 -12.60
N PHE A 223 -11.13 -5.81 -12.93
CA PHE A 223 -10.93 -4.39 -12.60
C PHE A 223 -10.61 -3.52 -13.83
N PRO A 224 -11.43 -3.61 -14.90
CA PRO A 224 -11.14 -2.91 -16.16
C PRO A 224 -11.06 -1.39 -15.99
N ASP A 225 -11.83 -0.82 -15.06
CA ASP A 225 -11.88 0.63 -14.87
C ASP A 225 -10.62 1.15 -14.16
N ILE A 226 -10.08 0.41 -13.20
CA ILE A 226 -8.77 0.70 -12.60
C ILE A 226 -7.69 0.67 -13.68
N LEU A 227 -7.66 -0.38 -14.48
CA LEU A 227 -6.67 -0.50 -15.55
C LEU A 227 -6.79 0.62 -16.58
N LYS A 228 -8.00 0.96 -17.04
CA LYS A 228 -8.24 2.09 -17.95
C LYS A 228 -7.82 3.42 -17.33
N GLY A 229 -8.10 3.65 -16.04
CA GLY A 229 -7.69 4.84 -15.31
C GLY A 229 -6.16 5.01 -15.31
N TYR A 230 -5.41 3.93 -15.10
CA TYR A 230 -3.94 3.94 -15.21
C TYR A 230 -3.48 4.17 -16.65
N LEU A 231 -4.04 3.47 -17.62
CA LEU A 231 -3.65 3.53 -19.02
C LEU A 231 -3.90 4.90 -19.65
N SER A 232 -4.97 5.60 -19.24
CA SER A 232 -5.27 6.94 -19.75
C SER A 232 -4.25 8.01 -19.33
N ASN A 233 -3.60 7.79 -18.18
CA ASN A 233 -2.64 8.75 -17.61
C ASN A 233 -1.17 8.31 -17.77
N ASN A 234 -0.92 7.03 -18.12
CA ASN A 234 0.43 6.47 -18.17
C ASN A 234 0.65 5.65 -19.44
N VAL A 235 1.28 6.28 -20.46
CA VAL A 235 1.67 5.58 -21.70
C VAL A 235 2.63 4.42 -21.42
N ILE A 236 3.48 4.56 -20.39
CA ILE A 236 4.49 3.57 -19.98
C ILE A 236 3.85 2.22 -19.61
N LEU A 237 2.67 2.21 -18.98
CA LEU A 237 2.03 0.97 -18.57
C LEU A 237 1.63 0.08 -19.77
N ASN A 238 1.19 0.68 -20.88
CA ASN A 238 0.94 -0.07 -22.12
C ASN A 238 2.22 -0.75 -22.63
N GLU A 239 3.33 0.00 -22.62
CA GLU A 239 4.63 -0.55 -23.04
C GLU A 239 5.07 -1.71 -22.13
N ILE A 240 4.81 -1.61 -20.81
CA ILE A 240 5.12 -2.67 -19.84
C ILE A 240 4.29 -3.93 -20.15
N ILE A 241 2.98 -3.79 -20.37
CA ILE A 241 2.10 -4.91 -20.69
C ILE A 241 2.55 -5.61 -21.96
N ASP A 242 2.76 -4.86 -23.04
CA ASP A 242 3.25 -5.38 -24.31
C ASP A 242 4.60 -6.09 -24.15
N ALA A 243 5.50 -5.50 -23.37
CA ALA A 243 6.82 -6.07 -23.12
C ALA A 243 6.75 -7.39 -22.35
N ILE A 244 5.88 -7.50 -21.34
CA ILE A 244 5.65 -8.73 -20.57
C ILE A 244 4.99 -9.79 -21.45
N GLU A 245 3.99 -9.45 -22.25
CA GLU A 245 3.33 -10.37 -23.18
C GLU A 245 4.31 -10.96 -24.17
N ASN A 246 5.16 -10.13 -24.77
CA ASN A 246 6.20 -10.57 -25.69
C ASN A 246 7.31 -11.41 -25.03
N ALA A 247 7.60 -11.12 -23.76
CA ALA A 247 8.65 -11.81 -23.00
C ALA A 247 8.24 -13.21 -22.50
N THR A 248 6.93 -13.51 -22.47
CA THR A 248 6.37 -14.75 -21.91
C THR A 248 5.67 -15.65 -22.92
N PRO A 249 6.34 -16.15 -23.97
CA PRO A 249 5.72 -17.02 -24.97
C PRO A 249 5.28 -18.39 -24.42
N SER A 250 5.83 -18.82 -23.29
CA SER A 250 5.42 -20.07 -22.62
C SER A 250 4.16 -19.94 -21.76
N TYR A 251 3.65 -18.73 -21.56
CA TYR A 251 2.46 -18.47 -20.74
C TYR A 251 1.24 -19.26 -21.25
N ARG A 252 0.45 -19.79 -20.31
CA ARG A 252 -0.78 -20.53 -20.59
C ARG A 252 -1.86 -20.08 -19.60
N MET A 253 -2.99 -19.59 -20.07
CA MET A 253 -4.12 -19.10 -19.28
C MET A 253 -4.72 -20.18 -18.34
N ASN A 254 -4.60 -21.46 -18.71
CA ASN A 254 -5.13 -22.58 -17.90
C ASN A 254 -4.15 -23.10 -16.85
N VAL A 255 -3.01 -22.46 -16.68
CA VAL A 255 -2.01 -22.78 -15.65
C VAL A 255 -2.13 -21.76 -14.53
N ASN A 256 -2.27 -22.23 -13.30
CA ASN A 256 -2.21 -21.36 -12.14
C ASN A 256 -0.74 -21.16 -11.73
N TYR A 257 -0.20 -19.98 -12.00
CA TYR A 257 1.19 -19.68 -11.65
C TYR A 257 1.38 -19.36 -10.17
N SER A 258 0.32 -19.01 -9.45
CA SER A 258 0.39 -18.80 -7.99
C SER A 258 0.75 -20.07 -7.22
N ASP A 259 0.45 -21.26 -7.77
CA ASP A 259 0.82 -22.55 -7.19
C ASP A 259 2.26 -22.98 -7.47
N SER A 260 2.97 -22.24 -8.34
CA SER A 260 4.34 -22.57 -8.66
C SER A 260 5.27 -22.34 -7.47
N MET A 261 6.00 -23.39 -7.06
CA MET A 261 7.05 -23.32 -6.02
C MET A 261 8.09 -22.22 -6.30
N LYS A 262 8.29 -21.85 -7.58
CA LYS A 262 9.23 -20.78 -7.94
C LYS A 262 8.63 -19.39 -7.68
N CYS A 263 7.33 -19.21 -7.93
CA CYS A 263 6.64 -17.97 -7.67
C CYS A 263 6.50 -17.69 -6.17
N ARG A 264 6.53 -18.72 -5.32
CA ARG A 264 6.50 -18.60 -3.86
C ARG A 264 7.85 -18.24 -3.24
N LYS A 265 8.97 -18.42 -3.97
CA LYS A 265 10.31 -18.06 -3.48
C LYS A 265 10.58 -16.59 -3.60
N GLU A 266 11.20 -16.02 -2.56
CA GLU A 266 11.65 -14.65 -2.52
C GLU A 266 12.65 -14.32 -3.63
N ILE A 267 12.52 -13.15 -4.23
CA ILE A 267 13.46 -12.61 -5.21
C ILE A 267 14.64 -11.98 -4.46
N THR A 268 15.76 -12.67 -4.42
CA THR A 268 16.96 -12.23 -3.69
C THR A 268 17.97 -11.46 -4.55
N HIS A 269 17.73 -11.34 -5.86
CA HIS A 269 18.65 -10.68 -6.76
C HIS A 269 18.59 -9.15 -6.56
N PRO A 270 19.71 -8.47 -6.19
CA PRO A 270 19.67 -7.04 -5.83
C PRO A 270 19.10 -6.12 -6.91
N MET A 271 19.36 -6.42 -8.21
CA MET A 271 18.87 -5.63 -9.33
C MET A 271 17.34 -5.69 -9.48
N TYR A 272 16.71 -6.75 -9.01
CA TYR A 272 15.27 -6.99 -9.18
C TYR A 272 14.51 -6.97 -7.85
N GLN A 273 15.06 -6.31 -6.83
CA GLN A 273 14.45 -6.27 -5.51
C GLN A 273 13.04 -5.65 -5.53
N LYS A 274 12.79 -4.68 -6.42
CA LYS A 274 11.46 -4.06 -6.57
C LYS A 274 10.41 -5.05 -7.08
N TYR A 275 10.80 -6.09 -7.83
CA TYR A 275 9.87 -7.15 -8.27
C TYR A 275 9.39 -8.06 -7.13
N GLU A 276 10.03 -8.01 -5.96
CA GLU A 276 9.56 -8.79 -4.81
C GLU A 276 8.20 -8.31 -4.30
N ASP A 277 7.98 -7.00 -4.22
CA ASP A 277 6.67 -6.44 -3.86
C ASP A 277 5.62 -6.77 -4.93
N VAL A 278 5.98 -6.70 -6.22
CA VAL A 278 5.10 -7.07 -7.33
C VAL A 278 4.68 -8.55 -7.24
N ARG A 279 5.65 -9.45 -6.97
CA ARG A 279 5.39 -10.89 -6.79
C ARG A 279 4.43 -11.15 -5.64
N LYS A 280 4.67 -10.53 -4.48
CA LYS A 280 3.82 -10.66 -3.30
C LYS A 280 2.39 -10.19 -3.59
N LEU A 281 2.23 -9.02 -4.19
CA LEU A 281 0.91 -8.48 -4.57
C LEU A 281 0.20 -9.38 -5.56
N ALA A 282 0.92 -9.87 -6.59
CA ALA A 282 0.36 -10.79 -7.57
C ALA A 282 -0.16 -12.08 -6.92
N LEU A 283 0.60 -12.66 -6.00
CA LEU A 283 0.17 -13.82 -5.23
C LEU A 283 -1.09 -13.51 -4.42
N MET A 284 -1.13 -12.40 -3.65
CA MET A 284 -2.29 -12.03 -2.83
C MET A 284 -3.56 -11.84 -3.67
N ILE A 285 -3.48 -11.10 -4.80
CA ILE A 285 -4.61 -10.85 -5.69
C ILE A 285 -5.19 -12.16 -6.23
N LEU A 286 -4.33 -13.05 -6.74
CA LEU A 286 -4.79 -14.33 -7.31
C LEU A 286 -5.28 -15.31 -6.24
N GLN A 287 -4.88 -15.14 -4.99
CA GLN A 287 -5.30 -15.95 -3.85
C GLN A 287 -6.68 -15.55 -3.32
N GLU A 288 -6.96 -14.24 -3.19
CA GLU A 288 -8.29 -13.76 -2.78
C GLU A 288 -9.38 -14.12 -3.79
N SER A 289 -9.03 -14.32 -5.07
CA SER A 289 -9.98 -14.74 -6.11
C SER A 289 -10.53 -16.17 -5.98
N GLY A 290 -10.35 -16.83 -4.82
CA GLY A 290 -10.98 -18.11 -4.49
C GLY A 290 -10.16 -19.35 -4.85
N GLN A 291 -8.88 -19.20 -5.14
CA GLN A 291 -7.98 -20.34 -5.30
C GLN A 291 -7.24 -20.60 -3.97
N ASN A 292 -7.63 -21.67 -3.27
CA ASN A 292 -7.07 -22.07 -1.97
C ASN A 292 -5.54 -22.12 -1.96
N VAL A 293 -4.89 -21.34 -1.09
CA VAL A 293 -3.43 -21.22 -1.03
C VAL A 293 -2.82 -21.58 0.31
N PHE A 294 -3.62 -21.97 1.28
CA PHE A 294 -3.14 -22.38 2.59
C PHE A 294 -2.53 -23.81 2.64
N ASP A 295 -2.08 -24.34 1.50
CA ASP A 295 -1.53 -25.72 1.46
C ASP A 295 -0.04 -25.83 1.88
N ASP A 296 0.68 -24.72 2.08
CA ASP A 296 2.07 -24.72 2.54
C ASP A 296 2.21 -24.29 4.01
N LYS A 297 2.69 -25.22 4.83
CA LYS A 297 2.82 -25.16 6.29
C LYS A 297 3.84 -24.16 6.84
N GLU A 298 4.45 -23.30 6.04
CA GLU A 298 5.60 -22.48 6.49
C GLU A 298 5.33 -20.97 6.62
N GLU A 299 4.23 -20.41 6.08
CA GLU A 299 3.98 -18.97 6.15
C GLU A 299 2.69 -18.64 6.92
N ASP A 300 2.87 -18.12 8.13
CA ASP A 300 1.78 -17.92 9.10
C ASP A 300 1.00 -16.60 8.90
N THR A 301 1.54 -15.63 8.14
CA THR A 301 0.91 -14.30 8.00
C THR A 301 1.28 -13.64 6.69
N PHE A 302 0.30 -13.08 5.99
CA PHE A 302 0.49 -12.24 4.81
C PHE A 302 -0.45 -11.03 4.84
N GLY A 303 -0.11 -9.97 4.12
CA GLY A 303 -0.99 -8.79 4.07
C GLY A 303 -0.33 -7.53 3.55
N ILE A 304 -1.11 -6.46 3.58
CA ILE A 304 -0.69 -5.12 3.17
C ILE A 304 -1.01 -4.15 4.29
N LEU A 305 -0.03 -3.35 4.64
CA LEU A 305 -0.16 -2.26 5.60
C LEU A 305 0.32 -0.95 4.98
N ILE A 306 -0.51 0.07 5.05
CA ILE A 306 -0.25 1.40 4.53
C ILE A 306 -0.20 2.37 5.71
N ASP A 307 0.87 3.13 5.84
CA ASP A 307 0.90 4.24 6.79
C ASP A 307 0.01 5.37 6.27
N ILE A 308 -1.16 5.48 6.89
CA ILE A 308 -2.17 6.45 6.44
C ILE A 308 -1.75 7.90 6.68
N SER A 309 -0.86 8.16 7.67
CA SER A 309 -0.32 9.50 7.88
C SER A 309 0.60 9.90 6.74
N TRP A 310 1.48 8.99 6.31
CA TRP A 310 2.32 9.19 5.13
C TRP A 310 1.47 9.35 3.86
N LEU A 311 0.45 8.52 3.68
CA LEU A 311 -0.43 8.62 2.50
C LEU A 311 -1.19 9.96 2.47
N TRP A 312 -1.57 10.47 3.62
CA TRP A 312 -2.18 11.80 3.75
C TRP A 312 -1.21 12.91 3.35
N GLU A 313 0.04 12.86 3.79
CA GLU A 313 1.09 13.80 3.39
C GLU A 313 1.31 13.78 1.86
N GLU A 314 1.47 12.59 1.26
CA GLU A 314 1.61 12.46 -0.20
C GLU A 314 0.40 12.99 -0.96
N PHE A 315 -0.81 12.71 -0.46
CA PHE A 315 -2.04 13.24 -1.05
C PHE A 315 -2.08 14.76 -1.05
N ILE A 316 -1.76 15.38 0.06
CA ILE A 316 -1.67 16.85 0.16
C ILE A 316 -0.59 17.39 -0.78
N ALA A 317 0.57 16.73 -0.89
CA ALA A 317 1.62 17.10 -1.82
C ALA A 317 1.11 17.11 -3.27
N VAL A 318 0.46 16.05 -3.70
CA VAL A 318 -0.04 15.92 -5.09
C VAL A 318 -1.14 16.92 -5.40
N LYS A 319 -2.10 17.12 -4.48
CA LYS A 319 -3.29 17.95 -4.74
C LYS A 319 -3.05 19.44 -4.52
N LEU A 320 -2.27 19.82 -3.54
CA LEU A 320 -2.13 21.22 -3.15
C LEU A 320 -0.84 21.88 -3.65
N LEU A 321 0.27 21.12 -3.76
CA LEU A 321 1.55 21.72 -4.14
C LEU A 321 1.69 21.95 -5.64
N ASN A 322 0.92 21.25 -6.48
CA ASN A 322 0.91 21.51 -7.92
C ASN A 322 0.35 22.90 -8.27
N GLU A 323 -0.50 23.46 -7.42
CA GLU A 323 -1.11 24.78 -7.62
C GLU A 323 -0.35 25.90 -6.90
N TYR A 324 0.43 25.57 -5.87
CA TYR A 324 1.14 26.52 -5.03
C TYR A 324 2.65 26.27 -5.06
N SER A 325 3.45 27.29 -4.89
CA SER A 325 4.92 27.22 -4.91
C SER A 325 5.50 26.66 -3.61
N TYR A 326 5.13 25.42 -3.25
CA TYR A 326 5.67 24.71 -2.08
C TYR A 326 6.51 23.51 -2.49
N GLU A 327 7.40 23.08 -1.60
CA GLU A 327 8.18 21.86 -1.70
C GLU A 327 7.76 20.92 -0.59
N HIS A 328 7.55 19.63 -0.91
CA HIS A 328 7.39 18.57 0.06
C HIS A 328 8.76 18.08 0.52
N LEU A 329 9.03 18.17 1.81
CA LEU A 329 10.30 17.78 2.38
C LEU A 329 10.23 16.35 2.91
N LEU A 330 10.82 15.43 2.15
CA LEU A 330 11.02 14.07 2.61
C LEU A 330 12.20 14.01 3.59
N THR A 331 12.06 13.26 4.66
CA THR A 331 13.07 13.09 5.72
C THR A 331 14.43 12.60 5.23
N ASP A 332 14.47 11.95 4.05
CA ASP A 332 15.71 11.45 3.43
C ASP A 332 16.44 12.50 2.59
N ASN A 333 15.86 13.68 2.40
CA ASN A 333 16.40 14.71 1.55
C ASN A 333 16.99 15.86 2.37
N SER A 334 18.29 15.77 2.67
CA SER A 334 19.02 16.82 3.42
C SER A 334 18.94 18.23 2.79
N LYS A 335 18.46 18.36 1.54
CA LYS A 335 18.40 19.62 0.79
C LYS A 335 17.30 20.58 1.24
N GLY A 336 16.27 20.13 1.95
CA GLY A 336 15.14 20.96 2.39
C GLY A 336 15.00 21.08 3.92
N SER A 337 15.88 20.44 4.67
CA SER A 337 15.82 20.45 6.13
C SER A 337 16.16 21.81 6.72
N LEU A 338 15.50 22.17 7.81
CA LEU A 338 15.82 23.34 8.60
C LEU A 338 16.86 22.97 9.66
N GLN A 339 18.10 23.42 9.48
CA GLN A 339 19.13 23.21 10.48
C GLN A 339 18.92 24.20 11.65
N TRP A 340 18.75 23.68 12.86
CA TRP A 340 18.57 24.51 14.05
C TRP A 340 19.78 24.47 15.02
N ALA A 341 20.59 23.40 14.92
CA ALA A 341 21.85 23.26 15.66
C ALA A 341 22.85 22.46 14.83
N ASP A 342 24.09 22.33 15.32
CA ASP A 342 25.11 21.54 14.63
C ASP A 342 24.67 20.07 14.50
N LYS A 343 24.47 19.61 13.24
CA LYS A 343 23.94 18.28 12.86
C LYS A 343 22.52 17.96 13.31
N GLU A 344 21.73 18.96 13.73
CA GLU A 344 20.33 18.78 14.10
C GLU A 344 19.43 19.48 13.10
N TYR A 345 18.43 18.76 12.59
CA TYR A 345 17.56 19.22 11.52
C TYR A 345 16.09 18.99 11.85
N TRP A 346 15.26 19.94 11.46
CA TRP A 346 13.82 19.80 11.46
C TRP A 346 13.27 19.73 10.04
N TYR A 347 12.19 19.02 9.86
CA TYR A 347 11.59 18.74 8.56
C TYR A 347 10.11 19.13 8.61
N PRO A 348 9.73 20.37 8.24
CA PRO A 348 8.34 20.69 7.98
C PRO A 348 7.85 19.89 6.77
N ASP A 349 6.59 19.45 6.76
CA ASP A 349 6.07 18.66 5.65
C ASP A 349 6.11 19.46 4.34
N TYR A 350 5.77 20.77 4.40
CA TYR A 350 5.78 21.64 3.24
C TYR A 350 6.44 22.99 3.56
N ILE A 351 7.30 23.44 2.67
CA ILE A 351 7.96 24.73 2.75
C ILE A 351 7.83 25.49 1.45
N GLU A 352 7.57 26.79 1.52
CA GLU A 352 7.49 27.65 0.34
C GLU A 352 8.81 27.64 -0.44
N LYS A 353 8.75 27.49 -1.78
CA LYS A 353 9.90 27.56 -2.67
C LYS A 353 10.52 28.95 -2.63
N GLY A 354 11.83 29.03 -2.40
CA GLY A 354 12.53 30.30 -2.32
C GLY A 354 14.01 30.13 -2.06
N LYS A 355 14.72 31.27 -2.06
CA LYS A 355 16.14 31.27 -1.67
C LYS A 355 16.26 31.03 -0.16
N SER A 356 17.33 30.37 0.27
CA SER A 356 17.57 30.06 1.68
C SER A 356 17.52 31.26 2.62
N ASP A 357 17.84 32.46 2.12
CA ASP A 357 17.85 33.70 2.89
C ASP A 357 16.56 34.51 2.83
N SER A 358 15.52 33.97 2.13
CA SER A 358 14.20 34.58 2.08
C SER A 358 13.29 34.04 3.16
N LYS A 359 12.34 34.88 3.61
CA LYS A 359 11.24 34.44 4.46
C LYS A 359 10.42 33.36 3.71
N ARG A 360 10.11 32.24 4.37
CA ARG A 360 9.37 31.14 3.77
C ARG A 360 8.26 30.67 4.70
N ASN A 361 7.07 30.55 4.14
CA ASN A 361 5.92 30.00 4.83
C ASN A 361 6.01 28.47 4.93
N VAL A 362 5.42 27.90 5.97
CA VAL A 362 5.45 26.46 6.23
C VAL A 362 4.07 25.93 6.53
N PHE A 363 3.79 24.73 6.03
CA PHE A 363 2.57 23.99 6.34
C PHE A 363 2.92 22.58 6.78
N ASP A 364 2.04 22.01 7.58
CA ASP A 364 2.21 20.70 8.18
C ASP A 364 0.90 19.91 8.01
N ALA A 365 1.00 18.66 7.57
CA ALA A 365 -0.15 17.79 7.38
C ALA A 365 -0.36 16.91 8.62
N LYS A 366 -1.55 16.93 9.18
CA LYS A 366 -1.88 16.10 10.34
C LYS A 366 -3.10 15.23 10.07
N TYR A 367 -2.88 13.94 9.99
CA TYR A 367 -3.94 12.95 9.83
C TYR A 367 -4.58 12.62 11.17
N LYS A 368 -5.45 13.50 11.67
CA LYS A 368 -6.17 13.34 12.95
C LYS A 368 -7.38 14.25 13.04
N PHE A 369 -8.37 13.88 13.88
CA PHE A 369 -9.37 14.82 14.31
C PHE A 369 -8.70 15.96 15.08
N TRP A 370 -8.98 17.19 14.69
CA TRP A 370 -8.31 18.33 15.28
C TRP A 370 -8.87 18.63 16.69
N ASP A 371 -7.98 18.64 17.68
CA ASP A 371 -8.28 19.10 19.05
C ASP A 371 -7.33 20.24 19.44
N TRP A 372 -7.90 21.42 19.64
CA TRP A 372 -7.15 22.62 20.01
C TRP A 372 -6.46 22.56 21.36
N ASN A 373 -6.93 21.71 22.26
CA ASN A 373 -6.38 21.60 23.60
C ASN A 373 -4.99 20.94 23.62
N LYS A 374 -4.56 20.35 22.50
CA LYS A 374 -3.24 19.74 22.35
C LYS A 374 -2.29 20.68 21.61
N GLY A 375 -1.61 21.56 22.35
CA GLY A 375 -0.74 22.61 21.82
C GLY A 375 0.54 22.16 21.10
N ALA A 376 0.90 20.87 21.12
CA ALA A 376 2.16 20.37 20.57
C ALA A 376 2.35 20.71 19.09
N ASP A 377 1.32 20.55 18.25
CA ASP A 377 1.40 20.85 16.81
C ASP A 377 1.61 22.34 16.55
N ILE A 378 0.97 23.20 17.35
CA ILE A 378 1.17 24.66 17.26
C ILE A 378 2.59 25.05 17.64
N HIS A 379 3.16 24.42 18.67
CA HIS A 379 4.55 24.64 19.07
C HIS A 379 5.50 24.22 17.95
N GLN A 380 5.23 23.10 17.29
CA GLN A 380 6.01 22.64 16.14
C GLN A 380 6.00 23.66 15.00
N LEU A 381 4.81 24.14 14.62
CA LEU A 381 4.66 25.15 13.57
C LEU A 381 5.37 26.46 13.92
N LEU A 382 5.23 26.93 15.15
CA LEU A 382 5.91 28.15 15.60
C LEU A 382 7.43 28.01 15.56
N SER A 383 7.95 26.81 15.89
CA SER A 383 9.38 26.52 15.77
C SER A 383 9.86 26.55 14.33
N TYR A 384 9.10 25.98 13.40
CA TYR A 384 9.41 26.05 11.98
C TYR A 384 9.37 27.50 11.47
N LEU A 385 8.33 28.23 11.83
CA LEU A 385 8.19 29.64 11.44
C LEU A 385 9.33 30.50 11.96
N PHE A 386 9.79 30.23 13.19
CA PHE A 386 10.95 30.91 13.76
C PHE A 386 12.21 30.69 12.92
N LEU A 387 12.48 29.45 12.49
CA LEU A 387 13.66 29.12 11.69
C LEU A 387 13.58 29.66 10.26
N THR A 388 12.41 29.71 9.66
CA THR A 388 12.22 30.17 8.29
C THR A 388 12.08 31.70 8.19
N GLY A 389 11.83 32.36 9.33
CA GLY A 389 11.52 33.78 9.34
C GLY A 389 10.22 34.13 8.60
N GLY A 390 9.40 33.16 8.28
CA GLY A 390 8.13 33.33 7.57
C GLY A 390 7.09 34.10 8.39
N ASP A 391 6.08 34.59 7.70
CA ASP A 391 4.98 35.35 8.33
C ASP A 391 3.71 34.49 8.46
N THR A 392 3.70 33.30 7.84
CA THR A 392 2.52 32.43 7.77
C THR A 392 2.90 30.95 7.97
N CYS A 393 2.12 30.28 8.77
CA CYS A 393 2.16 28.82 8.87
C CYS A 393 0.75 28.25 9.01
N GLY A 394 0.58 26.94 8.78
CA GLY A 394 -0.72 26.33 8.88
C GLY A 394 -0.68 24.82 9.05
N ILE A 395 -1.81 24.26 9.46
CA ILE A 395 -2.04 22.83 9.58
C ILE A 395 -3.16 22.44 8.64
N ILE A 396 -2.90 21.40 7.84
CA ILE A 396 -3.85 20.78 6.94
C ILE A 396 -4.31 19.45 7.56
N TYR A 397 -5.61 19.32 7.80
CA TYR A 397 -6.16 18.13 8.47
C TYR A 397 -7.50 17.72 7.89
N PRO A 398 -7.86 16.41 7.95
CA PRO A 398 -9.16 15.93 7.51
C PRO A 398 -10.27 16.35 8.48
N SER A 399 -11.43 16.73 7.95
CA SER A 399 -12.61 17.14 8.73
C SER A 399 -13.89 16.60 8.12
N GLN A 400 -14.83 16.17 8.95
CA GLN A 400 -16.17 15.73 8.56
C GLN A 400 -17.25 16.81 8.72
N GLU A 401 -16.87 18.03 9.10
CA GLU A 401 -17.81 19.15 9.21
C GLU A 401 -18.18 19.69 7.82
N GLU A 402 -19.45 19.68 7.48
CA GLU A 402 -19.99 20.07 6.15
C GLU A 402 -19.67 21.51 5.70
N HIS A 403 -19.29 22.38 6.59
CA HIS A 403 -19.00 23.79 6.30
C HIS A 403 -17.53 24.12 6.17
N CYS A 404 -16.67 23.12 6.09
CA CYS A 404 -15.26 23.30 5.85
C CYS A 404 -14.95 23.44 4.36
N VAL A 405 -15.53 24.43 3.71
CA VAL A 405 -14.89 24.99 2.53
C VAL A 405 -13.48 25.39 2.95
N PHE A 406 -12.50 25.15 2.11
CA PHE A 406 -11.10 25.55 2.30
C PHE A 406 -11.04 27.04 2.70
N SER A 407 -11.35 27.33 3.94
CA SER A 407 -11.42 28.69 4.47
C SER A 407 -10.27 28.87 5.43
N PHE A 408 -9.32 29.72 5.02
CA PHE A 408 -8.27 30.20 5.89
C PHE A 408 -8.88 30.89 7.12
N LYS A 409 -9.01 30.17 8.23
CA LYS A 409 -9.39 30.81 9.51
C LYS A 409 -8.13 31.33 10.18
N LYS A 410 -7.98 32.65 10.16
CA LYS A 410 -6.96 33.36 10.95
C LYS A 410 -7.23 33.11 12.44
N ILE A 411 -6.26 32.52 13.15
CA ILE A 411 -6.46 32.08 14.55
C ILE A 411 -6.03 33.15 15.54
N ASN A 412 -5.41 34.10 15.33
CA ASN A 412 -4.98 35.22 16.18
C ASN A 412 -3.60 35.74 15.72
N SER A 413 -3.41 37.03 15.81
CA SER A 413 -2.10 37.66 15.71
C SER A 413 -1.43 37.58 17.10
N PHE A 414 -0.28 36.93 17.18
CA PHE A 414 0.58 37.08 18.34
C PHE A 414 1.15 38.50 18.35
N SER A 415 0.66 39.33 19.24
CA SER A 415 1.21 40.69 19.42
C SER A 415 2.45 40.65 20.29
N SER A 416 3.41 41.46 19.95
CA SER A 416 4.44 42.12 20.75
C SER A 416 5.88 41.62 20.73
N PHE A 417 6.20 40.38 20.43
CA PHE A 417 7.61 39.93 20.41
C PHE A 417 8.22 39.80 19.02
N TYR A 418 7.41 39.72 17.97
CA TYR A 418 7.85 39.67 16.58
C TYR A 418 7.49 40.98 15.87
N LYS A 419 8.43 41.53 15.10
CA LYS A 419 8.18 42.73 14.24
C LYS A 419 7.12 42.49 13.15
N ALA A 420 6.80 41.24 12.84
CA ALA A 420 5.68 40.82 12.00
C ALA A 420 4.75 39.94 12.82
N ASN A 421 3.44 40.18 12.76
CA ASN A 421 2.44 39.33 13.43
C ASN A 421 2.26 38.03 12.62
N PRO A 422 2.81 36.88 13.02
CA PRO A 422 2.64 35.65 12.27
C PRO A 422 1.17 35.24 12.24
N THR A 423 0.75 34.69 11.12
CA THR A 423 -0.59 34.17 10.94
C THR A 423 -0.55 32.65 10.93
N ILE A 424 -1.35 32.02 11.79
CA ILE A 424 -1.52 30.57 11.82
C ILE A 424 -2.86 30.24 11.18
N TYR A 425 -2.84 29.38 10.18
CA TYR A 425 -4.03 28.92 9.49
C TYR A 425 -4.42 27.53 9.90
N LYS A 426 -5.72 27.31 10.09
CA LYS A 426 -6.34 25.99 10.09
C LYS A 426 -6.89 25.76 8.71
N LEU A 427 -6.53 24.62 8.14
CA LEU A 427 -6.94 24.22 6.81
C LEU A 427 -7.66 22.86 6.91
N PRO A 428 -8.93 22.86 7.36
CA PRO A 428 -9.72 21.63 7.34
C PRO A 428 -10.02 21.25 5.90
N LEU A 429 -9.69 20.03 5.51
CA LEU A 429 -10.11 19.43 4.26
C LEU A 429 -11.35 18.58 4.53
N PHE A 430 -12.46 18.94 3.89
CA PHE A 430 -13.70 18.22 4.07
C PHE A 430 -13.63 16.82 3.48
N ILE A 431 -13.97 15.83 4.30
CA ILE A 431 -14.11 14.43 3.90
C ILE A 431 -15.58 14.05 4.08
N PRO A 432 -16.31 13.73 3.00
CA PRO A 432 -17.69 13.30 3.12
C PRO A 432 -17.78 12.00 3.93
N SER A 433 -18.92 11.81 4.58
CA SER A 433 -19.22 10.51 5.21
C SER A 433 -19.38 9.45 4.11
N SER A 434 -18.98 8.21 4.38
CA SER A 434 -19.07 7.09 3.43
C SER A 434 -20.50 6.54 3.24
N GLU A 435 -21.55 7.30 3.59
CA GLU A 435 -22.97 6.93 3.44
C GLU A 435 -23.46 6.92 1.99
N TYR A 436 -22.56 7.01 1.02
CA TYR A 436 -22.87 6.95 -0.40
C TYR A 436 -22.95 5.49 -0.86
N ASP A 437 -23.95 5.17 -1.67
CA ASP A 437 -24.14 3.81 -2.18
C ASP A 437 -23.05 3.42 -3.19
N ASP A 438 -22.45 4.42 -3.85
CA ASP A 438 -21.42 4.20 -4.85
C ASP A 438 -20.22 5.15 -4.64
N TYR A 439 -19.01 4.66 -5.01
CA TYR A 439 -17.76 5.40 -4.92
C TYR A 439 -17.74 6.64 -5.83
N GLY A 440 -18.40 6.60 -6.97
CA GLY A 440 -18.44 7.74 -7.90
C GLY A 440 -19.16 8.95 -7.33
N GLU A 441 -20.21 8.75 -6.53
CA GLU A 441 -20.89 9.83 -5.81
C GLU A 441 -20.00 10.39 -4.70
N TYR A 442 -19.34 9.53 -3.94
CA TYR A 442 -18.35 9.92 -2.92
C TYR A 442 -17.23 10.77 -3.53
N TYR A 443 -16.68 10.33 -4.66
CA TYR A 443 -15.62 11.01 -5.38
C TYR A 443 -16.03 12.40 -5.86
N LYS A 444 -17.24 12.55 -6.42
CA LYS A 444 -17.77 13.86 -6.84
C LYS A 444 -17.87 14.82 -5.65
N LYS A 445 -18.38 14.33 -4.52
CA LYS A 445 -18.56 15.16 -3.33
C LYS A 445 -17.24 15.65 -2.75
N ILE A 446 -16.24 14.77 -2.61
CA ILE A 446 -14.93 15.15 -2.07
C ILE A 446 -14.18 16.10 -3.00
N ASN A 447 -14.24 15.92 -4.31
CA ASN A 447 -13.60 16.83 -5.26
C ASN A 447 -14.20 18.25 -5.27
N ILE A 448 -15.52 18.38 -5.12
CA ILE A 448 -16.17 19.70 -4.98
C ILE A 448 -15.65 20.43 -3.73
N SER A 449 -15.28 19.70 -2.71
CA SER A 449 -14.79 20.27 -1.45
C SER A 449 -13.32 20.71 -1.51
N ILE A 450 -12.57 20.24 -2.52
CA ILE A 450 -11.13 20.53 -2.69
C ILE A 450 -10.91 21.65 -3.70
N GLN A 451 -11.87 21.93 -4.59
CA GLN A 451 -11.84 23.07 -5.51
C GLN A 451 -12.23 24.36 -4.80
#